data_1c6635957abad3a4f03a63cdf1c34870
#
_entry.id   1c6635957abad3a4f03a63cdf1c34870
#
_cell.length_a   1.000
_cell.length_b   1.000
_cell.length_c   1.000
_cell.angle_alpha   90.00
_cell.angle_beta   90.00
_cell.angle_gamma   90.00
#
_symmetry.space_group_name_H-M   'P 1'
#
loop_
_entity.id
_entity.type
_entity.pdbx_description
1 polymer ?
#
loop_
_entity_poly.entity_id
_entity_poly.type
_entity_poly.pdbx_seq_one_letter_code
_entity_poly.pdbx_strand_id
1 'polypeptide(L)'
;MFYLLNILIQMKIILNNRDLSKTLRPFKDIGFVPTMGGIHKGHISLIRRSIKTSKKTIVSIFINPKQFNNIRDFNLYPANIKKDLSILKKIRRLDFVYIPKFMDVYQNKKKIRN
;
A
#
# COMPACT_ATOMS: atom_id res chain seq x y z
N MET A 1 -23.98 6.02 -15.50
CA MET A 1 -22.70 6.32 -16.13
C MET A 1 -21.71 6.99 -15.21
N PHE A 2 -22.11 8.05 -14.57
CA PHE A 2 -21.38 8.68 -13.51
C PHE A 2 -20.98 7.74 -12.41
N TYR A 3 -21.88 6.90 -12.09
CA TYR A 3 -21.80 5.89 -11.08
C TYR A 3 -20.73 4.87 -11.39
N LEU A 4 -20.67 4.41 -12.64
CA LEU A 4 -19.66 3.47 -13.09
C LEU A 4 -18.27 4.06 -13.12
N LEU A 5 -18.14 5.33 -13.47
CA LEU A 5 -16.86 6.03 -13.46
C LEU A 5 -16.29 6.12 -12.04
N ASN A 6 -17.14 6.41 -11.06
CA ASN A 6 -16.70 6.47 -9.68
C ASN A 6 -16.21 5.12 -9.16
N ILE A 7 -16.82 4.05 -9.61
CA ILE A 7 -16.38 2.70 -9.25
C ILE A 7 -15.04 2.37 -9.90
N LEU A 8 -14.84 2.78 -11.15
CA LEU A 8 -13.65 2.45 -11.92
C LEU A 8 -12.39 3.18 -11.47
N ILE A 9 -12.52 4.37 -10.86
CA ILE A 9 -11.37 5.17 -10.45
C ILE A 9 -11.10 5.10 -8.94
N GLN A 10 -11.63 4.10 -8.27
CA GLN A 10 -11.56 4.03 -6.81
C GLN A 10 -10.16 3.86 -6.26
N MET A 11 -9.40 2.92 -6.74
CA MET A 11 -8.14 2.59 -6.09
C MET A 11 -7.10 2.20 -7.12
N LYS A 12 -5.96 2.84 -7.08
CA LYS A 12 -4.85 2.50 -7.96
C LYS A 12 -3.84 1.66 -7.23
N ILE A 13 -3.50 0.51 -7.81
CA ILE A 13 -2.45 -0.37 -7.28
C ILE A 13 -1.13 -0.02 -7.93
N ILE A 14 -0.12 0.24 -7.11
CA ILE A 14 1.22 0.64 -7.55
C ILE A 14 2.20 -0.45 -7.14
N LEU A 15 3.01 -0.92 -8.09
CA LEU A 15 3.84 -2.10 -7.90
C LEU A 15 5.34 -1.82 -7.86
N ASN A 16 5.77 -0.58 -8.14
CA ASN A 16 7.20 -0.25 -8.15
C ASN A 16 7.43 1.22 -7.81
N ASN A 17 8.68 1.54 -7.47
CA ASN A 17 9.06 2.88 -7.03
C ASN A 17 8.89 3.95 -8.11
N ARG A 18 9.11 3.59 -9.35
CA ARG A 18 8.99 4.52 -10.46
C ARG A 18 7.56 5.02 -10.60
N ASP A 19 6.61 4.08 -10.60
CA ASP A 19 5.19 4.42 -10.68
C ASP A 19 4.72 5.16 -9.43
N LEU A 20 5.28 4.82 -8.28
CA LEU A 20 4.98 5.52 -7.02
C LEU A 20 5.36 6.99 -7.14
N SER A 21 6.59 7.28 -7.55
CA SER A 21 7.06 8.66 -7.72
C SER A 21 6.20 9.44 -8.70
N LYS A 22 5.89 8.84 -9.83
CA LYS A 22 5.04 9.48 -10.84
C LYS A 22 3.66 9.79 -10.32
N THR A 23 3.06 8.83 -9.63
CA THR A 23 1.69 8.94 -9.14
C THR A 23 1.57 9.99 -8.06
N LEU A 24 2.52 10.04 -7.14
CA LEU A 24 2.45 10.94 -5.97
C LEU A 24 2.95 12.36 -6.25
N ARG A 25 3.70 12.55 -7.32
CA ARG A 25 4.32 13.85 -7.62
C ARG A 25 3.36 15.03 -7.62
N PRO A 26 2.13 14.94 -8.19
CA PRO A 26 1.23 16.08 -8.21
C PRO A 26 0.62 16.43 -6.85
N PHE A 27 0.75 15.57 -5.85
CA PHE A 27 0.04 15.74 -4.59
C PHE A 27 0.99 16.14 -3.47
N LYS A 28 0.55 17.07 -2.62
CA LYS A 28 1.36 17.56 -1.50
C LYS A 28 0.90 17.04 -0.15
N ASP A 29 -0.37 16.73 -0.01
CA ASP A 29 -0.95 16.30 1.26
C ASP A 29 -1.38 14.85 1.16
N ILE A 30 -0.46 13.96 1.50
CA ILE A 30 -0.64 12.53 1.36
C ILE A 30 -0.51 11.86 2.72
N GLY A 31 -1.56 11.19 3.17
CA GLY A 31 -1.51 10.34 4.36
C GLY A 31 -0.98 8.97 3.98
N PHE A 32 -0.09 8.43 4.78
CA PHE A 32 0.56 7.16 4.53
C PHE A 32 0.30 6.18 5.65
N VAL A 33 -0.23 5.01 5.31
CA VAL A 33 -0.48 3.93 6.26
C VAL A 33 0.30 2.69 5.84
N PRO A 34 1.49 2.46 6.42
CA PRO A 34 2.27 1.26 6.10
C PRO A 34 1.70 0.04 6.82
N THR A 35 1.67 -1.08 6.12
CA THR A 35 1.24 -2.35 6.68
C THR A 35 2.14 -3.50 6.22
N MET A 36 2.07 -4.59 6.93
CA MET A 36 2.70 -5.86 6.54
C MET A 36 1.69 -6.84 5.94
N GLY A 37 0.52 -6.36 5.54
CA GLY A 37 -0.58 -7.23 5.16
C GLY A 37 -1.38 -7.69 6.37
N GLY A 38 -2.34 -8.58 6.13
CA GLY A 38 -3.26 -9.00 7.19
C GLY A 38 -4.16 -7.87 7.63
N ILE A 39 -4.76 -7.17 6.67
CA ILE A 39 -5.57 -5.98 6.93
C ILE A 39 -6.72 -6.33 7.87
N HIS A 40 -6.83 -5.56 8.95
CA HIS A 40 -7.86 -5.75 9.97
C HIS A 40 -8.44 -4.40 10.41
N LYS A 41 -9.32 -4.45 11.41
CA LYS A 41 -10.04 -3.25 11.87
C LYS A 41 -9.13 -2.10 12.30
N GLY A 42 -7.98 -2.44 12.91
CA GLY A 42 -7.00 -1.42 13.32
C GLY A 42 -6.43 -0.68 12.13
N HIS A 43 -6.07 -1.40 11.08
CA HIS A 43 -5.60 -0.79 9.83
C HIS A 43 -6.67 0.09 9.20
N ILE A 44 -7.90 -0.41 9.15
CA ILE A 44 -9.02 0.31 8.54
C ILE A 44 -9.28 1.62 9.29
N SER A 45 -9.18 1.59 10.61
CA SER A 45 -9.34 2.79 11.44
C SER A 45 -8.29 3.86 11.08
N LEU A 46 -7.03 3.45 10.95
CA LEU A 46 -5.94 4.37 10.55
C LEU A 46 -6.16 4.91 9.14
N ILE A 47 -6.57 4.06 8.23
CA ILE A 47 -6.85 4.45 6.85
C ILE A 47 -7.98 5.48 6.80
N ARG A 48 -9.05 5.25 7.51
CA ARG A 48 -10.18 6.17 7.56
C ARG A 48 -9.80 7.50 8.18
N ARG A 49 -8.93 7.48 9.19
CA ARG A 49 -8.42 8.72 9.78
C ARG A 49 -7.60 9.50 8.77
N SER A 50 -6.73 8.83 8.02
CA SER A 50 -5.95 9.46 6.95
C SER A 50 -6.86 10.10 5.90
N ILE A 51 -7.90 9.38 5.48
CA ILE A 51 -8.86 9.89 4.50
C ILE A 51 -9.53 11.17 4.97
N LYS A 52 -9.80 11.27 6.26
CA LYS A 52 -10.43 12.46 6.85
C LYS A 52 -9.48 13.63 6.97
N THR A 53 -8.20 13.38 7.20
CA THR A 53 -7.24 14.43 7.55
C THR A 53 -6.27 14.77 6.43
N SER A 54 -6.22 13.98 5.37
CA SER A 54 -5.32 14.18 4.25
C SER A 54 -6.09 14.22 2.94
N LYS A 55 -5.54 14.90 1.94
CA LYS A 55 -6.19 14.98 0.62
C LYS A 55 -6.16 13.67 -0.15
N LYS A 56 -5.07 12.93 -0.01
CA LYS A 56 -4.90 11.62 -0.62
C LYS A 56 -4.39 10.64 0.44
N THR A 57 -4.74 9.38 0.29
CA THR A 57 -4.28 8.33 1.20
C THR A 57 -3.67 7.19 0.41
N ILE A 58 -2.50 6.76 0.85
CA ILE A 58 -1.81 5.60 0.31
C ILE A 58 -1.56 4.58 1.42
N VAL A 59 -1.88 3.33 1.14
CA VAL A 59 -1.59 2.19 2.01
C VAL A 59 -0.50 1.37 1.35
N SER A 60 0.55 1.03 2.09
CA SER A 60 1.54 0.09 1.58
C SER A 60 1.37 -1.28 2.21
N ILE A 61 1.60 -2.31 1.42
CA ILE A 61 1.67 -3.68 1.89
C ILE A 61 3.06 -4.19 1.52
N PHE A 62 3.93 -4.28 2.52
CA PHE A 62 5.28 -4.80 2.32
C PHE A 62 5.59 -5.80 3.41
N ILE A 63 5.90 -7.01 2.98
CA ILE A 63 6.26 -8.11 3.88
C ILE A 63 7.78 -8.24 3.85
N ASN A 64 8.42 -7.74 4.91
CA ASN A 64 9.87 -7.73 5.01
C ASN A 64 10.37 -9.08 5.50
N PRO A 65 11.12 -9.83 4.67
CA PRO A 65 11.64 -11.13 5.09
C PRO A 65 12.55 -11.06 6.31
N LYS A 66 13.19 -9.92 6.55
CA LYS A 66 14.05 -9.74 7.71
C LYS A 66 13.30 -9.71 9.05
N GLN A 67 11.99 -9.56 9.02
CA GLN A 67 11.15 -9.56 10.21
C GLN A 67 10.70 -10.97 10.62
N PHE A 68 11.05 -11.98 9.83
CA PHE A 68 10.68 -13.35 10.08
C PHE A 68 11.88 -14.14 10.59
N ASN A 69 11.63 -15.04 11.54
CA ASN A 69 12.68 -15.87 12.14
C ASN A 69 13.22 -16.91 11.17
N ASN A 70 12.43 -17.29 10.16
CA ASN A 70 12.87 -18.23 9.14
C ASN A 70 12.10 -18.02 7.83
N ILE A 71 12.63 -18.59 6.76
CA ILE A 71 12.07 -18.48 5.40
C ILE A 71 10.68 -19.10 5.33
N ARG A 72 10.44 -20.14 6.09
CA ARG A 72 9.14 -20.82 6.08
C ARG A 72 8.01 -19.91 6.52
N ASP A 73 8.22 -19.16 7.60
CA ASP A 73 7.23 -18.21 8.09
C ASP A 73 6.96 -17.13 7.06
N PHE A 74 8.01 -16.64 6.43
CA PHE A 74 7.89 -15.64 5.37
C PHE A 74 7.09 -16.18 4.18
N ASN A 75 7.37 -17.41 3.76
CA ASN A 75 6.71 -17.99 2.59
C ASN A 75 5.23 -18.24 2.79
N LEU A 76 4.78 -18.42 4.03
CA LEU A 76 3.36 -18.61 4.32
C LEU A 76 2.57 -17.30 4.35
N TYR A 77 3.26 -16.18 4.45
CA TYR A 77 2.65 -14.88 4.65
C TYR A 77 1.99 -14.28 3.40
N PRO A 78 2.58 -14.40 2.19
CA PRO A 78 2.03 -13.71 1.01
C PRO A 78 0.67 -14.22 0.52
N ALA A 79 0.20 -15.33 1.05
CA ALA A 79 -1.07 -15.92 0.61
C ALA A 79 -2.28 -15.00 0.80
N ASN A 80 -2.13 -13.94 1.60
CA ASN A 80 -3.25 -13.07 1.97
C ASN A 80 -3.35 -11.79 1.14
N ILE A 81 -2.48 -11.56 0.16
CA ILE A 81 -2.50 -10.31 -0.61
C ILE A 81 -3.83 -10.10 -1.34
N LYS A 82 -4.38 -11.14 -1.94
CA LYS A 82 -5.68 -11.04 -2.62
C LYS A 82 -6.79 -10.67 -1.66
N LYS A 83 -6.78 -11.25 -0.48
CA LYS A 83 -7.75 -10.95 0.56
C LYS A 83 -7.59 -9.51 1.04
N ASP A 84 -6.37 -9.07 1.26
CA ASP A 84 -6.08 -7.70 1.69
C ASP A 84 -6.59 -6.69 0.66
N LEU A 85 -6.31 -6.91 -0.62
CA LEU A 85 -6.80 -6.05 -1.68
C LEU A 85 -8.32 -6.02 -1.75
N SER A 86 -8.95 -7.17 -1.54
CA SER A 86 -10.40 -7.27 -1.51
C SER A 86 -11.00 -6.41 -0.39
N ILE A 87 -10.37 -6.40 0.77
CA ILE A 87 -10.80 -5.57 1.90
C ILE A 87 -10.57 -4.08 1.60
N LEU A 88 -9.40 -3.75 1.08
CA LEU A 88 -9.03 -2.36 0.79
C LEU A 88 -9.92 -1.74 -0.29
N LYS A 89 -10.33 -2.51 -1.29
CA LYS A 89 -11.21 -2.04 -2.35
C LYS A 89 -12.56 -1.56 -1.84
N LYS A 90 -12.99 -2.06 -0.70
CA LYS A 90 -14.26 -1.66 -0.09
C LYS A 90 -14.18 -0.35 0.67
N ILE A 91 -12.96 0.15 0.91
CA ILE A 91 -12.79 1.40 1.63
C ILE A 91 -12.98 2.56 0.66
N ARG A 92 -14.05 3.30 0.87
CA ARG A 92 -14.39 4.44 0.03
C ARG A 92 -13.34 5.53 0.17
N ARG A 93 -12.88 6.09 -0.96
CA ARG A 93 -11.93 7.19 -1.03
C ARG A 93 -10.49 6.82 -0.67
N LEU A 94 -10.18 5.54 -0.60
CA LEU A 94 -8.79 5.11 -0.57
C LEU A 94 -8.21 5.26 -1.98
N ASP A 95 -7.16 6.05 -2.11
CA ASP A 95 -6.64 6.43 -3.42
C ASP A 95 -5.63 5.46 -3.98
N PHE A 96 -4.68 5.03 -3.17
CA PHE A 96 -3.54 4.25 -3.65
C PHE A 96 -3.20 3.10 -2.72
N VAL A 97 -2.80 1.98 -3.32
CA VAL A 97 -2.20 0.86 -2.58
C VAL A 97 -0.86 0.55 -3.24
N TYR A 98 0.20 0.58 -2.45
CA TYR A 98 1.56 0.34 -2.92
C TYR A 98 2.04 -1.01 -2.41
N ILE A 99 2.41 -1.89 -3.35
CA ILE A 99 2.92 -3.23 -3.03
C ILE A 99 4.32 -3.34 -3.62
N PRO A 100 5.35 -2.86 -2.90
CA PRO A 100 6.72 -2.90 -3.41
C PRO A 100 7.29 -4.30 -3.38
N LYS A 101 8.27 -4.53 -4.23
CA LYS A 101 9.11 -5.73 -4.17
C LYS A 101 10.27 -5.46 -3.22
N PHE A 102 10.89 -6.52 -2.74
CA PHE A 102 12.06 -6.41 -1.86
C PHE A 102 13.12 -5.46 -2.44
N MET A 103 13.40 -5.58 -3.73
CA MET A 103 14.40 -4.77 -4.40
C MET A 103 14.05 -3.27 -4.38
N ASP A 104 12.78 -2.92 -4.46
CA ASP A 104 12.35 -1.52 -4.41
C ASP A 104 12.70 -0.86 -3.08
N VAL A 105 12.63 -1.62 -2.00
CA VAL A 105 12.85 -1.09 -0.66
C VAL A 105 14.34 -1.03 -0.32
N TYR A 106 15.09 -2.08 -0.65
CA TYR A 106 16.47 -2.21 -0.20
C TYR A 106 17.53 -1.72 -1.19
N GLN A 107 17.21 -1.62 -2.45
CA GLN A 107 18.13 -1.13 -3.47
C GLN A 107 18.59 0.31 -3.19
N ASN A 108 17.69 1.16 -2.76
CA ASN A 108 18.00 2.55 -2.43
C ASN A 108 18.93 2.66 -1.22
N LYS A 109 18.83 1.74 -0.29
CA LYS A 109 19.69 1.69 0.88
C LYS A 109 21.13 1.38 0.49
N LYS A 110 21.33 0.53 -0.49
CA LYS A 110 22.66 0.19 -1.01
C LYS A 110 23.32 1.37 -1.69
N LYS A 111 22.57 2.15 -2.46
CA LYS A 111 23.07 3.34 -3.14
C LYS A 111 23.50 4.44 -2.17
N ILE A 112 22.80 4.58 -1.07
CA ILE A 112 23.12 5.59 -0.05
C ILE A 112 24.40 5.25 0.70
N ARG A 113 24.72 3.97 0.85
CA ARG A 113 25.93 3.50 1.55
C ARG A 113 27.19 3.62 0.73
N ASN A 114 27.05 3.68 -0.57
CA ASN A 114 28.17 3.79 -1.49
C ASN A 114 28.38 5.25 -1.89
#